data_9617caf14f78313abb59398bf78b85af
#
_entry.id   9617caf14f78313abb59398bf78b85af
#
_cell.length_a   1.000
_cell.length_b   1.000
_cell.length_c   1.000
_cell.angle_alpha   90.00
_cell.angle_beta   90.00
_cell.angle_gamma   90.00
#
_symmetry.space_group_name_H-M   'P 1'
#
loop_
_entity.id
_entity.type
_entity.pdbx_description
1 polymer ?
#
loop_
_entity_poly.entity_id
_entity_poly.type
_entity_poly.pdbx_seq_one_letter_code
_entity_poly.pdbx_strand_id
1 'polypeptide(L)'
;MAKRRPAGDGMVRRRDDGRWEGRIVIGHRENGEPLFRHVYAKTQKALLDKLHQNIECYRDVELTEDSRMTLGQWLDRWLTEYKAGTVRPGTLKSYRCYIEYYIKPQLGDKQISLISQQDIQRMYRRLKTEGRIHEHPEMNHQLSDSMVRHIHSALHAALKDAVQAHVIPGNPTEGATAPKPNYRPKRILTRAEMDAFLEVVEQDEVWCDFFQTELMTGLRRGEICGLQWSDFDEESGALKVCRTLHGQRKGEYTVGETKTGKGMRTIILPKTVADILRRRKADTISQWIFPDPVKPEDPVNPGSAYLHMKTLLRRAGLPSIRFHDLRHPYVKHTTKNISCKSRNPKLPKY
;
A
#
# COMPACT_ATOMS: atom_id res chain seq x y z
N MET A 1 -37.83 49.80 -2.69
CA MET A 1 -38.17 48.46 -2.09
C MET A 1 -37.22 47.42 -2.68
N ALA A 2 -36.43 46.73 -1.84
CA ALA A 2 -35.52 45.66 -2.33
C ALA A 2 -36.34 44.50 -2.85
N LYS A 3 -36.15 44.08 -4.09
CA LYS A 3 -36.82 42.91 -4.69
C LYS A 3 -36.56 41.67 -3.84
N ARG A 4 -37.62 41.03 -3.34
CA ARG A 4 -37.54 39.74 -2.63
C ARG A 4 -36.93 38.71 -3.59
N ARG A 5 -35.88 38.01 -3.15
CA ARG A 5 -35.27 36.95 -3.94
C ARG A 5 -36.20 35.75 -4.10
N PRO A 6 -36.09 35.00 -5.20
CA PRO A 6 -36.84 33.77 -5.38
C PRO A 6 -36.63 32.78 -4.23
N ALA A 7 -37.60 31.98 -3.94
CA ALA A 7 -37.50 30.88 -2.99
C ALA A 7 -36.44 29.87 -3.53
N GLY A 8 -35.45 29.57 -2.71
CA GLY A 8 -34.33 28.67 -3.11
C GLY A 8 -32.97 29.36 -3.24
N ASP A 9 -32.89 30.69 -3.46
CA ASP A 9 -31.63 31.43 -3.65
C ASP A 9 -30.78 31.61 -2.38
N GLY A 10 -31.19 31.04 -1.24
CA GLY A 10 -30.53 31.18 0.04
C GLY A 10 -30.64 32.57 0.68
N MET A 11 -30.30 32.66 1.96
CA MET A 11 -30.29 33.92 2.71
C MET A 11 -28.91 34.58 2.56
N VAL A 12 -28.88 35.91 2.40
CA VAL A 12 -27.65 36.71 2.35
C VAL A 12 -27.74 37.86 3.30
N ARG A 13 -26.76 38.05 4.17
CA ARG A 13 -26.65 39.20 5.08
C ARG A 13 -25.19 39.68 5.17
N ARG A 14 -25.02 40.95 5.52
CA ARG A 14 -23.73 41.51 5.90
C ARG A 14 -23.57 41.35 7.41
N ARG A 15 -22.44 40.86 7.86
CA ARG A 15 -22.09 40.71 9.28
C ARG A 15 -21.47 42.00 9.82
N ASP A 16 -21.44 42.14 11.12
CA ASP A 16 -20.83 43.27 11.81
C ASP A 16 -19.31 43.31 11.61
N ASP A 17 -18.68 42.15 11.34
CA ASP A 17 -17.24 42.02 10.97
C ASP A 17 -16.93 42.42 9.51
N GLY A 18 -17.92 42.99 8.78
CA GLY A 18 -17.83 43.47 7.42
C GLY A 18 -17.85 42.38 6.33
N ARG A 19 -17.85 41.11 6.71
CA ARG A 19 -17.96 39.99 5.76
C ARG A 19 -19.43 39.75 5.37
N TRP A 20 -19.61 39.17 4.20
CA TRP A 20 -20.91 38.72 3.73
C TRP A 20 -21.08 37.24 4.10
N GLU A 21 -22.26 36.92 4.64
CA GLU A 21 -22.69 35.58 5.00
C GLU A 21 -23.92 35.20 4.18
N GLY A 22 -23.91 34.00 3.64
CA GLY A 22 -25.05 33.37 3.02
C GLY A 22 -25.31 32.00 3.63
N ARG A 23 -26.55 31.54 3.61
CA ARG A 23 -26.93 30.19 4.00
C ARG A 23 -27.86 29.57 2.98
N ILE A 24 -27.70 28.33 2.69
CA ILE A 24 -28.57 27.48 1.85
C ILE A 24 -29.07 26.31 2.67
N VAL A 25 -30.26 25.83 2.36
CA VAL A 25 -30.78 24.57 2.90
C VAL A 25 -30.14 23.45 2.10
N ILE A 26 -29.52 22.48 2.78
CA ILE A 26 -28.83 21.33 2.17
C ILE A 26 -29.51 20.00 2.48
N GLY A 27 -30.56 20.00 3.26
CA GLY A 27 -31.35 18.84 3.66
C GLY A 27 -32.27 19.18 4.83
N HIS A 28 -32.95 18.19 5.38
CA HIS A 28 -33.81 18.32 6.55
C HIS A 28 -33.43 17.28 7.61
N ARG A 29 -33.69 17.61 8.87
CA ARG A 29 -33.56 16.68 10.00
C ARG A 29 -34.75 15.70 10.00
N GLU A 30 -34.66 14.62 10.76
CA GLU A 30 -35.79 13.69 10.99
C GLU A 30 -37.01 14.39 11.55
N ASN A 31 -36.82 15.48 12.32
CA ASN A 31 -37.89 16.32 12.83
C ASN A 31 -38.43 17.37 11.83
N GLY A 32 -37.96 17.32 10.57
CA GLY A 32 -38.36 18.26 9.50
C GLY A 32 -37.67 19.63 9.52
N GLU A 33 -36.78 19.91 10.51
CA GLU A 33 -36.07 21.19 10.53
C GLU A 33 -35.01 21.25 9.43
N PRO A 34 -34.84 22.43 8.75
CA PRO A 34 -33.88 22.55 7.66
C PRO A 34 -32.43 22.54 8.18
N LEU A 35 -31.59 21.81 7.47
CA LEU A 35 -30.13 21.80 7.61
C LEU A 35 -29.52 22.92 6.78
N PHE A 36 -28.80 23.84 7.42
CA PHE A 36 -28.21 24.98 6.74
C PHE A 36 -26.69 24.79 6.53
N ARG A 37 -26.23 25.17 5.34
CA ARG A 37 -24.82 25.41 5.07
C ARG A 37 -24.56 26.91 5.02
N HIS A 38 -23.58 27.38 5.79
CA HIS A 38 -23.13 28.75 5.81
C HIS A 38 -21.95 28.96 4.87
N VAL A 39 -22.00 30.03 4.07
CA VAL A 39 -20.96 30.42 3.11
C VAL A 39 -20.54 31.86 3.41
N TYR A 40 -19.24 32.13 3.39
CA TYR A 40 -18.72 33.44 3.73
C TYR A 40 -17.84 33.99 2.58
N ALA A 41 -17.93 35.31 2.33
CA ALA A 41 -17.09 36.02 1.38
C ALA A 41 -16.80 37.44 1.81
N LYS A 42 -15.74 38.06 1.27
CA LYS A 42 -15.39 39.47 1.51
C LYS A 42 -16.32 40.44 0.76
N THR A 43 -16.86 40.03 -0.38
CA THR A 43 -17.76 40.84 -1.22
C THR A 43 -19.06 40.09 -1.47
N GLN A 44 -20.14 40.86 -1.70
CA GLN A 44 -21.44 40.31 -2.02
C GLN A 44 -21.45 39.48 -3.30
N LYS A 45 -20.73 39.95 -4.35
CA LYS A 45 -20.61 39.23 -5.61
C LYS A 45 -19.97 37.86 -5.43
N ALA A 46 -18.82 37.83 -4.74
CA ALA A 46 -18.11 36.57 -4.46
C ALA A 46 -18.93 35.62 -3.56
N LEU A 47 -19.80 36.16 -2.69
CA LEU A 47 -20.73 35.35 -1.92
C LEU A 47 -21.79 34.72 -2.82
N LEU A 48 -22.36 35.50 -3.72
CA LEU A 48 -23.39 35.02 -4.64
C LEU A 48 -22.89 33.93 -5.56
N ASP A 49 -21.71 34.10 -6.12
CA ASP A 49 -21.05 33.08 -6.97
C ASP A 49 -20.84 31.79 -6.18
N LYS A 50 -20.38 31.88 -4.94
CA LYS A 50 -20.23 30.72 -4.05
C LYS A 50 -21.57 30.09 -3.67
N LEU A 51 -22.61 30.89 -3.45
CA LEU A 51 -23.95 30.37 -3.15
C LEU A 51 -24.52 29.61 -4.34
N HIS A 52 -24.46 30.15 -5.55
CA HIS A 52 -24.92 29.49 -6.76
C HIS A 52 -24.19 28.17 -6.97
N GLN A 53 -22.86 28.14 -6.85
CA GLN A 53 -22.09 26.90 -6.94
C GLN A 53 -22.52 25.85 -5.90
N ASN A 54 -22.80 26.30 -4.66
CA ASN A 54 -23.29 25.40 -3.62
C ASN A 54 -24.73 24.92 -3.92
N ILE A 55 -25.63 25.81 -4.36
CA ILE A 55 -27.01 25.44 -4.72
C ILE A 55 -26.98 24.38 -5.84
N GLU A 56 -26.16 24.56 -6.88
CA GLU A 56 -26.01 23.56 -7.94
C GLU A 56 -25.49 22.23 -7.42
N CYS A 57 -24.45 22.25 -6.55
CA CYS A 57 -23.90 21.03 -5.95
C CYS A 57 -24.91 20.27 -5.08
N TYR A 58 -25.86 20.96 -4.44
CA TYR A 58 -26.83 20.36 -3.51
C TYR A 58 -28.25 20.23 -4.08
N ARG A 59 -28.47 20.64 -5.34
CA ARG A 59 -29.81 20.71 -5.94
C ARG A 59 -30.55 19.37 -5.95
N ASP A 60 -29.83 18.27 -6.13
CA ASP A 60 -30.39 16.94 -6.30
C ASP A 60 -29.95 15.96 -5.18
N VAL A 61 -29.40 16.48 -4.07
CA VAL A 61 -28.85 15.64 -3.00
C VAL A 61 -29.54 16.00 -1.68
N GLU A 62 -30.50 15.19 -1.24
CA GLU A 62 -30.95 15.20 0.15
C GLU A 62 -29.86 14.59 1.02
N LEU A 63 -29.12 15.43 1.73
CA LEU A 63 -28.12 14.98 2.68
C LEU A 63 -28.81 14.41 3.92
N THR A 64 -28.41 13.20 4.29
CA THR A 64 -28.86 12.51 5.50
C THR A 64 -28.23 13.11 6.77
N GLU A 65 -28.71 12.73 7.96
CA GLU A 65 -28.06 13.12 9.23
C GLU A 65 -26.58 12.70 9.30
N ASP A 66 -26.23 11.63 8.59
CA ASP A 66 -24.85 11.17 8.41
C ASP A 66 -23.91 12.23 7.83
N SER A 67 -24.41 13.22 7.10
CA SER A 67 -23.60 14.34 6.59
C SER A 67 -23.02 15.25 7.68
N ARG A 68 -23.48 15.10 8.92
CA ARG A 68 -22.99 15.82 10.09
C ARG A 68 -21.81 15.14 10.75
N MET A 69 -21.59 13.86 10.47
CA MET A 69 -20.47 13.14 11.05
C MET A 69 -19.15 13.81 10.67
N THR A 70 -18.15 13.60 11.50
CA THR A 70 -16.79 14.04 11.18
C THR A 70 -16.17 13.14 10.11
N LEU A 71 -15.14 13.63 9.43
CA LEU A 71 -14.38 12.78 8.51
C LEU A 71 -13.82 11.54 9.21
N GLY A 72 -13.35 11.70 10.44
CA GLY A 72 -12.81 10.57 11.23
C GLY A 72 -13.85 9.48 11.45
N GLN A 73 -15.07 9.85 11.84
CA GLN A 73 -16.19 8.91 12.01
C GLN A 73 -16.56 8.20 10.70
N TRP A 74 -16.64 8.95 9.60
CA TRP A 74 -16.86 8.35 8.28
C TRP A 74 -15.77 7.36 7.90
N LEU A 75 -14.50 7.72 8.09
CA LEU A 75 -13.36 6.85 7.74
C LEU A 75 -13.34 5.56 8.56
N ASP A 76 -13.72 5.60 9.84
CA ASP A 76 -13.86 4.39 10.66
C ASP A 76 -14.99 3.50 10.13
N ARG A 77 -16.14 4.07 9.86
CA ARG A 77 -17.28 3.37 9.25
C ARG A 77 -16.89 2.79 7.89
N TRP A 78 -16.19 3.56 7.06
CA TRP A 78 -15.72 3.11 5.77
C TRP A 78 -14.77 1.91 5.85
N LEU A 79 -13.86 1.89 6.81
CA LEU A 79 -12.98 0.75 7.03
C LEU A 79 -13.74 -0.50 7.46
N THR A 80 -14.75 -0.37 8.31
CA THR A 80 -15.48 -1.49 8.91
C THR A 80 -16.60 -2.01 8.02
N GLU A 81 -17.39 -1.12 7.42
CA GLU A 81 -18.58 -1.50 6.67
C GLU A 81 -18.32 -1.65 5.16
N TYR A 82 -17.43 -0.82 4.58
CA TYR A 82 -17.21 -0.81 3.13
C TYR A 82 -15.97 -1.58 2.69
N LYS A 83 -14.93 -1.64 3.54
CA LYS A 83 -13.64 -2.24 3.13
C LYS A 83 -13.31 -3.54 3.85
N ALA A 84 -13.82 -3.77 5.06
CA ALA A 84 -13.67 -5.07 5.71
C ALA A 84 -14.32 -6.16 4.86
N GLY A 85 -13.55 -7.21 4.55
CA GLY A 85 -13.99 -8.32 3.70
C GLY A 85 -13.94 -8.06 2.18
N THR A 86 -13.90 -6.80 1.72
CA THR A 86 -13.85 -6.48 0.27
C THR A 86 -12.43 -6.30 -0.25
N VAL A 87 -11.48 -5.94 0.61
CA VAL A 87 -10.07 -5.77 0.26
C VAL A 87 -9.20 -6.76 1.03
N ARG A 88 -8.02 -7.05 0.49
CA ARG A 88 -7.06 -7.94 1.17
C ARG A 88 -6.61 -7.36 2.50
N PRO A 89 -6.29 -8.21 3.52
CA PRO A 89 -5.85 -7.77 4.84
C PRO A 89 -4.69 -6.75 4.81
N GLY A 90 -3.72 -6.95 3.91
CA GLY A 90 -2.60 -6.01 3.74
C GLY A 90 -3.02 -4.63 3.21
N THR A 91 -4.04 -4.57 2.35
CA THR A 91 -4.59 -3.30 1.85
C THR A 91 -5.38 -2.60 2.96
N LEU A 92 -6.20 -3.34 3.71
CA LEU A 92 -6.96 -2.81 4.83
C LEU A 92 -6.02 -2.23 5.91
N LYS A 93 -4.93 -2.96 6.23
CA LYS A 93 -3.88 -2.47 7.13
C LYS A 93 -3.25 -1.18 6.64
N SER A 94 -2.99 -1.06 5.33
CA SER A 94 -2.45 0.16 4.73
C SER A 94 -3.44 1.32 4.82
N TYR A 95 -4.71 1.10 4.51
CA TYR A 95 -5.76 2.11 4.65
C TYR A 95 -5.87 2.60 6.09
N ARG A 96 -5.91 1.67 7.05
CA ARG A 96 -5.93 2.02 8.48
C ARG A 96 -4.73 2.88 8.87
N CYS A 97 -3.52 2.51 8.43
CA CYS A 97 -2.32 3.29 8.67
C CYS A 97 -2.43 4.72 8.08
N TYR A 98 -2.92 4.85 6.84
CA TYR A 98 -3.09 6.17 6.21
C TYR A 98 -4.12 7.04 6.93
N ILE A 99 -5.20 6.44 7.39
CA ILE A 99 -6.29 7.13 8.09
C ILE A 99 -5.82 7.58 9.46
N GLU A 100 -5.32 6.66 10.30
CA GLU A 100 -4.99 6.94 11.69
C GLU A 100 -3.81 7.92 11.83
N TYR A 101 -2.79 7.74 11.02
CA TYR A 101 -1.56 8.50 11.21
C TYR A 101 -1.46 9.76 10.36
N TYR A 102 -2.19 9.88 9.27
CA TYR A 102 -2.00 10.98 8.33
C TYR A 102 -3.25 11.82 8.07
N ILE A 103 -4.42 11.19 7.99
CA ILE A 103 -5.66 11.91 7.64
C ILE A 103 -6.37 12.43 8.89
N LYS A 104 -6.66 11.57 9.86
CA LYS A 104 -7.37 11.95 11.09
C LYS A 104 -6.69 13.07 11.88
N PRO A 105 -5.37 13.09 12.09
CA PRO A 105 -4.72 14.16 12.84
C PRO A 105 -4.86 15.54 12.22
N GLN A 106 -5.20 15.63 10.93
CA GLN A 106 -5.29 16.91 10.23
C GLN A 106 -6.72 17.31 9.86
N LEU A 107 -7.57 16.33 9.56
CA LEU A 107 -8.93 16.56 9.06
C LEU A 107 -10.00 15.74 9.78
N GLY A 108 -9.61 14.87 10.72
CA GLY A 108 -10.53 13.92 11.36
C GLY A 108 -11.71 14.56 12.09
N ASP A 109 -11.47 15.66 12.81
CA ASP A 109 -12.48 16.34 13.60
C ASP A 109 -13.38 17.28 12.77
N LYS A 110 -13.02 17.48 11.51
CA LYS A 110 -13.80 18.35 10.64
C LYS A 110 -15.03 17.61 10.11
N GLN A 111 -16.18 18.26 10.14
CA GLN A 111 -17.41 17.72 9.55
C GLN A 111 -17.17 17.41 8.06
N ILE A 112 -17.56 16.20 7.62
CA ILE A 112 -17.24 15.69 6.28
C ILE A 112 -17.79 16.59 5.17
N SER A 113 -19.00 17.12 5.34
CA SER A 113 -19.65 18.04 4.38
C SER A 113 -18.98 19.41 4.29
N LEU A 114 -18.11 19.77 5.25
CA LEU A 114 -17.38 21.04 5.26
C LEU A 114 -15.94 20.93 4.77
N ILE A 115 -15.52 19.74 4.36
CA ILE A 115 -14.18 19.55 3.81
C ILE A 115 -14.12 20.15 2.41
N SER A 116 -13.15 21.03 2.22
CA SER A 116 -12.91 21.68 0.93
C SER A 116 -11.67 21.10 0.25
N GLN A 117 -11.60 21.30 -1.07
CA GLN A 117 -10.37 21.04 -1.85
C GLN A 117 -9.13 21.72 -1.23
N GLN A 118 -9.29 22.95 -0.70
CA GLN A 118 -8.19 23.69 -0.09
C GLN A 118 -7.68 23.04 1.21
N ASP A 119 -8.56 22.41 1.99
CA ASP A 119 -8.15 21.68 3.19
C ASP A 119 -7.29 20.48 2.82
N ILE A 120 -7.70 19.74 1.80
CA ILE A 120 -6.98 18.59 1.28
C ILE A 120 -5.62 19.03 0.72
N GLN A 121 -5.59 20.13 -0.04
CA GLN A 121 -4.33 20.65 -0.59
C GLN A 121 -3.37 21.14 0.50
N ARG A 122 -3.89 21.70 1.61
CA ARG A 122 -3.09 22.06 2.79
C ARG A 122 -2.53 20.82 3.49
N MET A 123 -3.35 19.78 3.63
CA MET A 123 -2.91 18.50 4.18
C MET A 123 -1.74 17.93 3.35
N TYR A 124 -1.82 17.89 2.02
CA TYR A 124 -0.71 17.40 1.20
C TYR A 124 0.57 18.21 1.38
N ARG A 125 0.48 19.54 1.49
CA ARG A 125 1.66 20.39 1.77
C ARG A 125 2.29 20.04 3.13
N ARG A 126 1.50 19.91 4.19
CA ARG A 126 2.01 19.52 5.51
C ARG A 126 2.65 18.13 5.49
N LEU A 127 2.04 17.16 4.83
CA LEU A 127 2.63 15.82 4.68
C LEU A 127 3.98 15.86 3.95
N LYS A 128 4.15 16.78 3.02
CA LYS A 128 5.41 16.98 2.29
C LYS A 128 6.49 17.71 3.10
N THR A 129 6.14 18.42 4.15
CA THR A 129 7.09 19.12 5.02
C THR A 129 7.37 18.38 6.32
N GLU A 130 6.33 17.87 6.98
CA GLU A 130 6.36 17.37 8.36
C GLU A 130 5.65 16.02 8.53
N GLY A 131 5.35 15.32 7.43
CA GLY A 131 4.49 14.13 7.47
C GLY A 131 5.13 12.87 8.02
N ARG A 132 6.42 12.81 8.30
CA ARG A 132 7.08 11.61 8.81
C ARG A 132 6.85 11.46 10.30
N ILE A 133 6.21 10.35 10.70
CA ILE A 133 5.84 10.07 12.09
C ILE A 133 7.01 9.48 12.89
N HIS A 134 7.84 8.66 12.23
CA HIS A 134 9.01 8.08 12.86
C HIS A 134 10.26 8.84 12.42
N GLU A 135 10.96 9.38 13.37
CA GLU A 135 12.26 10.00 13.12
C GLU A 135 13.25 8.95 12.60
N HIS A 136 13.99 9.33 11.58
CA HIS A 136 15.08 8.52 11.04
C HIS A 136 16.30 9.43 10.87
N PRO A 137 17.47 9.08 11.44
CA PRO A 137 18.64 9.97 11.48
C PRO A 137 19.09 10.47 10.09
N GLU A 138 18.86 9.66 9.06
CA GLU A 138 19.30 9.96 7.70
C GLU A 138 18.18 10.47 6.78
N MET A 139 16.96 10.66 7.31
CA MET A 139 15.80 11.02 6.48
C MET A 139 15.12 12.27 7.03
N ASN A 140 14.79 13.20 6.15
CA ASN A 140 14.01 14.39 6.47
C ASN A 140 12.61 14.03 7.00
N HIS A 141 11.97 14.96 7.71
CA HIS A 141 10.59 14.84 8.20
C HIS A 141 9.52 14.73 7.09
N GLN A 142 9.93 14.78 5.84
CA GLN A 142 9.08 14.78 4.66
C GLN A 142 8.60 13.37 4.29
N LEU A 143 7.35 13.27 3.85
CA LEU A 143 6.88 12.08 3.14
C LEU A 143 7.27 12.13 1.65
N SER A 144 7.53 10.96 1.08
CA SER A 144 7.71 10.84 -0.37
C SER A 144 6.42 11.18 -1.14
N ASP A 145 6.56 11.67 -2.37
CA ASP A 145 5.42 11.93 -3.26
C ASP A 145 4.54 10.70 -3.45
N SER A 146 5.18 9.53 -3.55
CA SER A 146 4.49 8.25 -3.65
C SER A 146 3.60 7.98 -2.43
N MET A 147 4.09 8.25 -1.22
CA MET A 147 3.32 8.04 0.00
C MET A 147 2.13 9.00 0.10
N VAL A 148 2.34 10.29 -0.20
CA VAL A 148 1.23 11.27 -0.25
C VAL A 148 0.19 10.87 -1.29
N ARG A 149 0.61 10.32 -2.44
CA ARG A 149 -0.31 9.81 -3.45
C ARG A 149 -1.09 8.57 -2.99
N HIS A 150 -0.49 7.66 -2.21
CA HIS A 150 -1.22 6.55 -1.60
C HIS A 150 -2.27 7.04 -0.59
N ILE A 151 -1.93 8.04 0.23
CA ILE A 151 -2.87 8.68 1.16
C ILE A 151 -4.01 9.35 0.40
N HIS A 152 -3.71 10.10 -0.68
CA HIS A 152 -4.72 10.66 -1.57
C HIS A 152 -5.65 9.58 -2.13
N SER A 153 -5.11 8.47 -2.64
CA SER A 153 -5.92 7.40 -3.23
C SER A 153 -6.87 6.76 -2.21
N ALA A 154 -6.44 6.59 -0.97
CA ALA A 154 -7.29 6.08 0.11
C ALA A 154 -8.39 7.07 0.47
N LEU A 155 -8.06 8.35 0.64
CA LEU A 155 -9.02 9.41 0.92
C LEU A 155 -10.01 9.61 -0.22
N HIS A 156 -9.53 9.59 -1.48
CA HIS A 156 -10.38 9.68 -2.67
C HIS A 156 -11.39 8.53 -2.73
N ALA A 157 -10.96 7.30 -2.47
CA ALA A 157 -11.84 6.15 -2.45
C ALA A 157 -12.91 6.26 -1.35
N ALA A 158 -12.51 6.70 -0.14
CA ALA A 158 -13.44 6.87 0.98
C ALA A 158 -14.48 7.96 0.71
N LEU A 159 -14.06 9.09 0.14
CA LEU A 159 -14.96 10.18 -0.19
C LEU A 159 -15.82 9.90 -1.42
N LYS A 160 -15.34 9.09 -2.37
CA LYS A 160 -16.16 8.58 -3.46
C LYS A 160 -17.31 7.71 -2.93
N ASP A 161 -17.02 6.80 -2.01
CA ASP A 161 -18.05 5.97 -1.39
C ASP A 161 -19.02 6.84 -0.55
N ALA A 162 -18.55 7.95 0.08
CA ALA A 162 -19.40 8.91 0.77
C ALA A 162 -20.38 9.65 -0.17
N VAL A 163 -19.95 9.95 -1.40
CA VAL A 163 -20.85 10.52 -2.43
C VAL A 163 -21.91 9.50 -2.83
N GLN A 164 -21.53 8.24 -3.03
CA GLN A 164 -22.46 7.17 -3.39
C GLN A 164 -23.49 6.88 -2.27
N ALA A 165 -23.08 7.08 -1.01
CA ALA A 165 -23.93 6.94 0.17
C ALA A 165 -24.73 8.21 0.49
N HIS A 166 -24.73 9.23 -0.36
CA HIS A 166 -25.39 10.52 -0.18
C HIS A 166 -24.99 11.28 1.10
N VAL A 167 -23.79 10.99 1.65
CA VAL A 167 -23.24 11.69 2.82
C VAL A 167 -22.66 13.06 2.45
N ILE A 168 -22.11 13.17 1.25
CA ILE A 168 -21.60 14.42 0.67
C ILE A 168 -22.03 14.55 -0.81
N PRO A 169 -22.21 15.77 -1.32
CA PRO A 169 -22.71 15.98 -2.68
C PRO A 169 -21.66 15.77 -3.77
N GLY A 170 -20.40 15.84 -3.42
CA GLY A 170 -19.27 15.71 -4.37
C GLY A 170 -17.98 15.41 -3.65
N ASN A 171 -17.03 14.82 -4.37
CA ASN A 171 -15.75 14.42 -3.81
C ASN A 171 -14.72 15.57 -3.88
N PRO A 172 -14.36 16.20 -2.73
CA PRO A 172 -13.44 17.33 -2.73
C PRO A 172 -12.00 16.98 -3.10
N THR A 173 -11.67 15.68 -3.21
CA THR A 173 -10.34 15.26 -3.68
C THR A 173 -10.18 15.38 -5.19
N GLU A 174 -11.27 15.42 -5.97
CA GLU A 174 -11.20 15.49 -7.43
C GLU A 174 -10.53 16.76 -7.94
N GLY A 175 -10.74 17.87 -7.24
CA GLY A 175 -10.06 19.14 -7.56
C GLY A 175 -8.68 19.30 -6.92
N ALA A 176 -8.26 18.39 -6.03
CA ALA A 176 -6.97 18.50 -5.35
C ALA A 176 -5.85 17.85 -6.16
N THR A 177 -4.72 18.55 -6.25
CA THR A 177 -3.54 18.07 -6.98
C THR A 177 -2.63 17.25 -6.06
N ALA A 178 -2.70 15.92 -6.18
CA ALA A 178 -1.76 15.04 -5.51
C ALA A 178 -0.37 15.11 -6.16
N PRO A 179 0.73 15.02 -5.39
CA PRO A 179 2.08 15.03 -5.94
C PRO A 179 2.29 13.92 -6.97
N LYS A 180 3.03 14.22 -8.04
CA LYS A 180 3.46 13.21 -9.01
C LYS A 180 4.67 12.47 -8.44
N PRO A 181 4.63 11.12 -8.34
CA PRO A 181 5.77 10.37 -7.87
C PRO A 181 6.99 10.59 -8.76
N ASN A 182 8.08 11.00 -8.16
CA ASN A 182 9.36 11.04 -8.86
C ASN A 182 10.01 9.64 -8.78
N TYR A 183 9.94 8.91 -9.88
CA TYR A 183 10.54 7.58 -9.97
C TYR A 183 12.05 7.71 -10.19
N ARG A 184 12.82 7.51 -9.14
CA ARG A 184 14.26 7.33 -9.30
C ARG A 184 14.54 5.97 -9.93
N PRO A 185 15.51 5.88 -10.87
CA PRO A 185 15.94 4.59 -11.42
C PRO A 185 16.31 3.63 -10.29
N LYS A 186 15.84 2.39 -10.40
CA LYS A 186 16.19 1.37 -9.42
C LYS A 186 17.64 0.97 -9.64
N ARG A 187 18.42 0.87 -8.57
CA ARG A 187 19.74 0.27 -8.65
C ARG A 187 19.60 -1.24 -8.83
N ILE A 188 20.17 -1.75 -9.88
CA ILE A 188 20.27 -3.17 -10.20
C ILE A 188 21.74 -3.51 -10.11
N LEU A 189 22.10 -4.68 -9.59
CA LEU A 189 23.49 -5.15 -9.59
C LEU A 189 23.99 -5.31 -11.03
N THR A 190 25.18 -4.84 -11.28
CA THR A 190 25.90 -5.12 -12.53
C THR A 190 26.26 -6.60 -12.59
N ARG A 191 26.73 -7.06 -13.73
CA ARG A 191 27.16 -8.46 -13.88
C ARG A 191 28.30 -8.82 -12.90
N ALA A 192 29.33 -8.00 -12.81
CA ALA A 192 30.43 -8.20 -11.88
C ALA A 192 29.98 -8.21 -10.40
N GLU A 193 29.07 -7.29 -10.04
CA GLU A 193 28.48 -7.27 -8.69
C GLU A 193 27.62 -8.52 -8.42
N MET A 194 26.94 -9.06 -9.44
CA MET A 194 26.16 -10.27 -9.31
C MET A 194 27.08 -11.50 -9.15
N ASP A 195 28.16 -11.57 -9.92
CA ASP A 195 29.16 -12.65 -9.82
C ASP A 195 29.76 -12.63 -8.40
N ALA A 196 30.15 -11.46 -7.88
CA ALA A 196 30.66 -11.31 -6.51
C ALA A 196 29.61 -11.69 -5.44
N PHE A 197 28.34 -11.40 -5.68
CA PHE A 197 27.25 -11.83 -4.78
C PHE A 197 27.10 -13.35 -4.77
N LEU A 198 27.16 -13.99 -5.95
CA LEU A 198 27.07 -15.44 -6.09
C LEU A 198 28.21 -16.16 -5.39
N GLU A 199 29.45 -15.65 -5.48
CA GLU A 199 30.61 -16.21 -4.78
C GLU A 199 30.39 -16.28 -3.26
N VAL A 200 29.80 -15.22 -2.68
CA VAL A 200 29.46 -15.19 -1.25
C VAL A 200 28.27 -16.10 -0.92
N VAL A 201 27.26 -16.18 -1.81
CA VAL A 201 26.12 -17.11 -1.67
C VAL A 201 26.59 -18.56 -1.67
N GLU A 202 27.53 -18.93 -2.54
CA GLU A 202 28.06 -20.29 -2.63
C GLU A 202 28.80 -20.75 -1.37
N GLN A 203 29.32 -19.81 -0.57
CA GLN A 203 29.97 -20.06 0.70
C GLN A 203 29.01 -20.22 1.87
N ASP A 204 27.71 -19.90 1.68
CA ASP A 204 26.70 -19.96 2.73
C ASP A 204 26.00 -21.32 2.73
N GLU A 205 26.36 -22.18 3.69
CA GLU A 205 25.86 -23.56 3.74
C GLU A 205 24.34 -23.67 3.91
N VAL A 206 23.72 -22.70 4.56
CA VAL A 206 22.27 -22.71 4.90
C VAL A 206 21.43 -22.11 3.78
N TRP A 207 21.87 -20.99 3.21
CA TRP A 207 21.06 -20.18 2.31
C TRP A 207 21.45 -20.27 0.84
N CYS A 208 22.51 -21.02 0.52
CA CYS A 208 22.99 -21.17 -0.84
C CYS A 208 21.89 -21.62 -1.80
N ASP A 209 21.25 -22.74 -1.51
CA ASP A 209 20.18 -23.33 -2.35
C ASP A 209 18.96 -22.39 -2.49
N PHE A 210 18.63 -21.64 -1.42
CA PHE A 210 17.55 -20.66 -1.44
C PHE A 210 17.83 -19.53 -2.42
N PHE A 211 19.00 -18.89 -2.29
CA PHE A 211 19.33 -17.74 -3.15
C PHE A 211 19.67 -18.16 -4.58
N GLN A 212 20.26 -19.33 -4.80
CA GLN A 212 20.45 -19.88 -6.15
C GLN A 212 19.09 -20.12 -6.84
N THR A 213 18.14 -20.74 -6.12
CA THR A 213 16.77 -20.93 -6.64
C THR A 213 16.10 -19.60 -6.93
N GLU A 214 16.19 -18.62 -6.03
CA GLU A 214 15.60 -17.28 -6.21
C GLU A 214 16.17 -16.58 -7.45
N LEU A 215 17.48 -16.55 -7.58
CA LEU A 215 18.19 -15.91 -8.69
C LEU A 215 17.84 -16.57 -10.03
N MET A 216 17.77 -17.90 -10.08
CA MET A 216 17.53 -18.64 -11.33
C MET A 216 16.06 -18.71 -11.73
N THR A 217 15.12 -18.51 -10.81
CA THR A 217 13.69 -18.58 -11.10
C THR A 217 13.02 -17.20 -11.12
N GLY A 218 13.62 -16.22 -10.46
CA GLY A 218 13.05 -14.88 -10.28
C GLY A 218 11.71 -14.90 -9.56
N LEU A 219 11.48 -15.79 -8.62
CA LEU A 219 10.29 -15.85 -7.78
C LEU A 219 10.16 -14.61 -6.91
N ARG A 220 8.94 -14.25 -6.51
CA ARG A 220 8.78 -13.22 -5.48
C ARG A 220 9.20 -13.78 -4.12
N ARG A 221 9.76 -12.93 -3.26
CA ARG A 221 10.20 -13.35 -1.91
C ARG A 221 9.18 -14.22 -1.18
N GLY A 222 7.92 -13.81 -1.14
CA GLY A 222 6.87 -14.58 -0.48
C GLY A 222 6.50 -15.87 -1.23
N GLU A 223 6.71 -15.93 -2.55
CA GLU A 223 6.47 -17.14 -3.34
C GLU A 223 7.52 -18.20 -3.02
N ILE A 224 8.81 -17.86 -3.09
CA ILE A 224 9.89 -18.82 -2.80
C ILE A 224 9.83 -19.30 -1.34
N CYS A 225 9.53 -18.43 -0.37
CA CYS A 225 9.36 -18.85 1.03
C CYS A 225 8.17 -19.80 1.23
N GLY A 226 7.17 -19.75 0.35
CA GLY A 226 5.94 -20.53 0.45
C GLY A 226 5.94 -21.84 -0.36
N LEU A 227 7.04 -22.22 -0.97
CA LEU A 227 7.12 -23.44 -1.77
C LEU A 227 7.05 -24.71 -0.91
N GLN A 228 6.23 -25.66 -1.35
CA GLN A 228 6.12 -26.98 -0.74
C GLN A 228 6.54 -28.07 -1.72
N TRP A 229 6.91 -29.23 -1.21
CA TRP A 229 7.28 -30.37 -2.06
C TRP A 229 6.14 -30.85 -2.95
N SER A 230 4.88 -30.69 -2.53
CA SER A 230 3.70 -30.96 -3.36
C SER A 230 3.57 -30.04 -4.58
N ASP A 231 4.35 -28.96 -4.66
CA ASP A 231 4.38 -28.05 -5.80
C ASP A 231 5.41 -28.44 -6.86
N PHE A 232 6.34 -29.32 -6.53
CA PHE A 232 7.45 -29.70 -7.39
C PHE A 232 7.24 -31.09 -7.97
N ASP A 233 7.17 -31.16 -9.28
CA ASP A 233 7.20 -32.41 -10.04
C ASP A 233 8.64 -32.74 -10.40
N GLU A 234 9.15 -33.81 -9.80
CA GLU A 234 10.55 -34.22 -9.96
C GLU A 234 10.86 -34.78 -11.35
N GLU A 235 9.88 -35.42 -12.01
CA GLU A 235 10.08 -36.03 -13.34
C GLU A 235 10.19 -34.95 -14.40
N SER A 236 9.24 -34.04 -14.48
CA SER A 236 9.20 -32.99 -15.48
C SER A 236 10.07 -31.77 -15.12
N GLY A 237 10.47 -31.62 -13.86
CA GLY A 237 11.11 -30.41 -13.35
C GLY A 237 10.18 -29.22 -13.28
N ALA A 238 8.87 -29.44 -13.28
CA ALA A 238 7.87 -28.39 -13.19
C ALA A 238 7.64 -27.96 -11.73
N LEU A 239 7.55 -26.65 -11.50
CA LEU A 239 7.25 -26.04 -10.20
C LEU A 239 5.98 -25.19 -10.29
N LYS A 240 4.97 -25.55 -9.49
CA LYS A 240 3.73 -24.79 -9.39
C LYS A 240 3.86 -23.70 -8.33
N VAL A 241 3.67 -22.44 -8.73
CA VAL A 241 3.65 -21.29 -7.84
C VAL A 241 2.21 -20.93 -7.54
N CYS A 242 1.68 -21.36 -6.40
CA CYS A 242 0.25 -21.21 -6.06
C CYS A 242 0.02 -20.41 -4.76
N ARG A 243 1.02 -20.25 -3.91
CA ARG A 243 0.90 -19.54 -2.63
C ARG A 243 1.98 -18.49 -2.42
N THR A 244 1.76 -17.62 -1.45
CA THR A 244 2.73 -16.59 -1.03
C THR A 244 2.69 -16.47 0.48
N LEU A 245 3.87 -16.37 1.10
CA LEU A 245 3.99 -16.07 2.53
C LEU A 245 4.12 -14.57 2.75
N HIS A 246 3.38 -14.10 3.73
CA HIS A 246 3.50 -12.75 4.25
C HIS A 246 4.04 -12.83 5.67
N GLY A 247 5.28 -12.40 5.88
CA GLY A 247 5.87 -12.27 7.21
C GLY A 247 5.15 -11.22 8.03
N GLN A 248 4.87 -11.53 9.28
CA GLN A 248 4.35 -10.63 10.30
C GLN A 248 5.44 -10.28 11.32
N ARG A 249 5.10 -9.46 12.30
CA ARG A 249 6.01 -9.15 13.41
C ARG A 249 6.20 -10.40 14.29
N LYS A 250 7.33 -10.52 14.97
CA LYS A 250 7.68 -11.62 15.88
C LYS A 250 7.80 -13.02 15.25
N GLY A 251 8.14 -13.09 13.96
CA GLY A 251 8.32 -14.39 13.29
C GLY A 251 7.04 -15.04 12.77
N GLU A 252 5.88 -14.49 13.08
CA GLU A 252 4.61 -14.96 12.56
C GLU A 252 4.53 -14.80 11.04
N TYR A 253 3.79 -15.66 10.39
CA TYR A 253 3.51 -15.59 8.96
C TYR A 253 2.05 -15.91 8.64
N THR A 254 1.56 -15.42 7.52
CA THR A 254 0.29 -15.84 6.95
C THR A 254 0.49 -16.41 5.56
N VAL A 255 -0.14 -17.51 5.29
CA VAL A 255 -0.19 -18.11 3.96
C VAL A 255 -1.35 -17.46 3.20
N GLY A 256 -1.06 -16.87 2.07
CA GLY A 256 -2.07 -16.31 1.18
C GLY A 256 -1.96 -16.92 -0.21
N GLU A 257 -3.07 -16.90 -0.95
CA GLU A 257 -3.04 -17.21 -2.37
C GLU A 257 -2.25 -16.12 -3.13
N THR A 258 -1.72 -16.47 -4.29
CA THR A 258 -1.04 -15.50 -5.15
C THR A 258 -1.96 -14.32 -5.52
N LYS A 259 -1.39 -13.12 -5.62
CA LYS A 259 -2.10 -11.83 -5.67
C LYS A 259 -3.14 -11.67 -6.77
N THR A 260 -3.11 -12.50 -7.81
CA THR A 260 -4.06 -12.49 -8.94
C THR A 260 -4.19 -13.92 -9.48
N GLY A 261 -5.28 -14.25 -10.18
CA GLY A 261 -5.41 -15.52 -10.91
C GLY A 261 -4.24 -15.77 -11.88
N LYS A 262 -3.63 -14.71 -12.43
CA LYS A 262 -2.37 -14.76 -13.20
C LYS A 262 -1.12 -15.02 -12.32
N GLY A 263 -1.25 -15.01 -11.01
CA GLY A 263 -0.15 -15.30 -10.07
C GLY A 263 0.05 -16.81 -9.89
N MET A 264 -1.00 -17.60 -10.04
CA MET A 264 -0.87 -19.07 -10.13
C MET A 264 -0.27 -19.42 -11.51
N ARG A 265 0.89 -20.01 -11.48
CA ARG A 265 1.63 -20.38 -12.69
C ARG A 265 2.50 -21.60 -12.43
N THR A 266 2.72 -22.38 -13.45
CA THR A 266 3.74 -23.43 -13.47
C THR A 266 4.95 -22.90 -14.24
N ILE A 267 6.13 -23.10 -13.70
CA ILE A 267 7.40 -22.79 -14.35
C ILE A 267 8.19 -24.08 -14.52
N ILE A 268 8.86 -24.23 -15.65
CA ILE A 268 9.83 -25.30 -15.83
C ILE A 268 11.16 -24.81 -15.29
N LEU A 269 11.69 -25.52 -14.33
CA LEU A 269 12.93 -25.13 -13.66
C LEU A 269 14.12 -25.38 -14.58
N PRO A 270 15.15 -24.49 -14.54
CA PRO A 270 16.46 -24.83 -15.08
C PRO A 270 16.98 -26.12 -14.44
N LYS A 271 17.67 -26.96 -15.22
CA LYS A 271 18.20 -28.25 -14.74
C LYS A 271 18.96 -28.14 -13.42
N THR A 272 19.81 -27.12 -13.30
CA THR A 272 20.58 -26.86 -12.06
C THR A 272 19.66 -26.69 -10.84
N VAL A 273 18.55 -25.95 -10.98
CA VAL A 273 17.59 -25.75 -9.87
C VAL A 273 16.82 -27.02 -9.57
N ALA A 274 16.38 -27.75 -10.61
CA ALA A 274 15.71 -29.03 -10.41
C ALA A 274 16.61 -30.03 -9.67
N ASP A 275 17.90 -30.08 -10.00
CA ASP A 275 18.88 -30.94 -9.33
C ASP A 275 19.14 -30.50 -7.88
N ILE A 276 19.17 -29.20 -7.59
CA ILE A 276 19.21 -28.68 -6.22
C ILE A 276 17.98 -29.16 -5.42
N LEU A 277 16.77 -29.03 -5.99
CA LEU A 277 15.56 -29.43 -5.29
C LEU A 277 15.48 -30.94 -5.08
N ARG A 278 15.85 -31.78 -6.06
CA ARG A 278 15.90 -33.25 -5.92
C ARG A 278 16.84 -33.65 -4.77
N ARG A 279 18.05 -33.07 -4.72
CA ARG A 279 19.00 -33.32 -3.62
C ARG A 279 18.42 -32.93 -2.27
N ARG A 280 17.83 -31.74 -2.14
CA ARG A 280 17.22 -31.29 -0.88
C ARG A 280 16.06 -32.14 -0.42
N LYS A 281 15.27 -32.68 -1.36
CA LYS A 281 14.12 -33.53 -1.02
C LYS A 281 14.55 -34.84 -0.37
N ALA A 282 15.67 -35.39 -0.78
CA ALA A 282 16.21 -36.62 -0.20
C ALA A 282 16.65 -36.44 1.28
N ASP A 283 17.01 -35.21 1.67
CA ASP A 283 17.60 -34.89 2.98
C ASP A 283 16.61 -34.23 3.95
N THR A 284 15.34 -34.01 3.58
CA THR A 284 14.39 -33.25 4.40
C THR A 284 13.12 -34.01 4.73
N ILE A 285 12.66 -33.82 5.97
CA ILE A 285 11.34 -34.30 6.46
C ILE A 285 10.28 -33.20 6.46
N SER A 286 10.67 -31.94 6.21
CA SER A 286 9.76 -30.80 6.17
C SER A 286 8.86 -30.86 4.93
N GLN A 287 7.61 -30.37 5.07
CA GLN A 287 6.75 -30.16 3.90
C GLN A 287 7.21 -28.98 3.01
N TRP A 288 8.03 -28.07 3.57
CA TRP A 288 8.52 -26.88 2.88
C TRP A 288 9.81 -27.16 2.12
N ILE A 289 9.94 -26.64 0.91
CA ILE A 289 11.20 -26.72 0.13
C ILE A 289 12.31 -25.95 0.85
N PHE A 290 11.95 -24.81 1.44
CA PHE A 290 12.84 -23.97 2.24
C PHE A 290 12.25 -23.79 3.64
N PRO A 291 12.52 -24.71 4.57
CA PRO A 291 12.09 -24.60 5.97
C PRO A 291 12.91 -23.53 6.71
N ASP A 292 12.37 -23.08 7.84
CA ASP A 292 13.12 -22.24 8.77
C ASP A 292 14.32 -23.04 9.33
N PRO A 293 15.54 -22.48 9.33
CA PRO A 293 16.74 -23.19 9.79
C PRO A 293 16.69 -23.65 11.26
N VAL A 294 15.88 -22.98 12.10
CA VAL A 294 15.75 -23.26 13.53
C VAL A 294 14.52 -24.09 13.83
N LYS A 295 13.44 -23.90 13.05
CA LYS A 295 12.15 -24.59 13.21
C LYS A 295 11.75 -25.23 11.88
N PRO A 296 12.22 -26.43 11.58
CA PRO A 296 12.00 -27.09 10.28
C PRO A 296 10.53 -27.37 9.93
N GLU A 297 9.65 -27.37 10.93
CA GLU A 297 8.20 -27.46 10.74
C GLU A 297 7.59 -26.21 10.10
N ASP A 298 8.23 -25.04 10.29
CA ASP A 298 7.82 -23.76 9.73
C ASP A 298 8.56 -23.47 8.41
N PRO A 299 7.96 -22.67 7.51
CA PRO A 299 8.66 -22.17 6.33
C PRO A 299 9.63 -21.06 6.70
N VAL A 300 10.66 -20.86 5.89
CA VAL A 300 11.55 -19.70 6.06
C VAL A 300 10.77 -18.38 6.06
N ASN A 301 10.99 -17.57 7.10
CA ASN A 301 10.30 -16.30 7.21
C ASN A 301 10.80 -15.31 6.14
N PRO A 302 9.91 -14.65 5.36
CA PRO A 302 10.32 -13.67 4.36
C PRO A 302 11.14 -12.50 4.90
N GLY A 303 10.96 -12.15 6.18
CA GLY A 303 11.78 -11.14 6.87
C GLY A 303 13.21 -11.61 7.10
N SER A 304 13.37 -12.87 7.56
CA SER A 304 14.70 -13.49 7.76
C SER A 304 15.46 -13.61 6.44
N ALA A 305 14.80 -14.07 5.37
CA ALA A 305 15.39 -14.11 4.04
C ALA A 305 15.90 -12.74 3.55
N TYR A 306 15.13 -11.68 3.82
CA TYR A 306 15.55 -10.32 3.49
C TYR A 306 16.76 -9.86 4.30
N LEU A 307 16.77 -10.10 5.59
CA LEU A 307 17.88 -9.71 6.47
C LEU A 307 19.15 -10.47 6.10
N HIS A 308 19.03 -11.77 5.80
CA HIS A 308 20.17 -12.59 5.38
C HIS A 308 20.74 -12.12 4.04
N MET A 309 19.90 -11.80 3.06
CA MET A 309 20.35 -11.15 1.82
C MET A 309 21.17 -9.88 2.08
N LYS A 310 20.75 -9.04 3.04
CA LYS A 310 21.51 -7.83 3.41
C LYS A 310 22.88 -8.17 3.99
N THR A 311 22.97 -9.25 4.75
CA THR A 311 24.23 -9.74 5.29
C THR A 311 25.16 -10.23 4.18
N LEU A 312 24.63 -11.01 3.22
CA LEU A 312 25.43 -11.49 2.07
C LEU A 312 25.93 -10.32 1.19
N LEU A 313 25.06 -9.33 0.90
CA LEU A 313 25.47 -8.13 0.16
C LEU A 313 26.59 -7.37 0.88
N ARG A 314 26.52 -7.25 2.21
CA ARG A 314 27.57 -6.60 3.01
C ARG A 314 28.87 -7.39 2.98
N ARG A 315 28.82 -8.73 3.08
CA ARG A 315 30.00 -9.61 2.96
C ARG A 315 30.68 -9.49 1.58
N ALA A 316 29.85 -9.32 0.54
CA ALA A 316 30.36 -9.11 -0.82
C ALA A 316 30.84 -7.67 -1.09
N GLY A 317 30.78 -6.76 -0.12
CA GLY A 317 31.12 -5.35 -0.32
C GLY A 317 30.16 -4.59 -1.23
N LEU A 318 28.94 -5.09 -1.41
CA LEU A 318 27.97 -4.59 -2.37
C LEU A 318 26.98 -3.62 -1.75
N PRO A 319 26.42 -2.69 -2.53
CA PRO A 319 25.41 -1.78 -2.04
C PRO A 319 24.12 -2.50 -1.68
N SER A 320 23.40 -1.91 -0.72
CA SER A 320 22.10 -2.41 -0.32
C SER A 320 21.07 -2.23 -1.43
N ILE A 321 20.47 -3.32 -1.89
CA ILE A 321 19.35 -3.36 -2.83
C ILE A 321 18.11 -3.97 -2.17
N ARG A 322 16.94 -3.84 -2.81
CA ARG A 322 15.72 -4.52 -2.34
C ARG A 322 15.70 -5.97 -2.81
N PHE A 323 15.08 -6.86 -2.08
CA PHE A 323 14.92 -8.26 -2.47
C PHE A 323 14.34 -8.43 -3.88
N HIS A 324 13.34 -7.61 -4.22
CA HIS A 324 12.71 -7.64 -5.54
C HIS A 324 13.67 -7.23 -6.68
N ASP A 325 14.72 -6.50 -6.39
CA ASP A 325 15.68 -6.04 -7.40
C ASP A 325 16.64 -7.16 -7.82
N LEU A 326 16.76 -8.25 -7.05
CA LEU A 326 17.47 -9.48 -7.45
C LEU A 326 16.85 -10.17 -8.68
N ARG A 327 15.55 -9.96 -8.95
CA ARG A 327 14.84 -10.59 -10.08
C ARG A 327 15.23 -10.01 -11.45
N HIS A 328 15.79 -8.81 -11.51
CA HIS A 328 16.00 -8.10 -12.77
C HIS A 328 17.26 -8.50 -13.56
N PRO A 329 18.38 -8.84 -12.95
CA PRO A 329 19.61 -9.14 -13.69
C PRO A 329 19.61 -10.50 -14.37
N TYR A 330 18.95 -11.50 -13.77
CA TYR A 330 19.13 -12.90 -14.15
C TYR A 330 18.28 -13.34 -15.35
N VAL A 331 17.08 -12.82 -15.52
CA VAL A 331 16.17 -13.18 -16.64
C VAL A 331 16.78 -12.85 -18.01
N LYS A 332 17.80 -11.97 -18.07
CA LYS A 332 18.45 -11.58 -19.33
C LYS A 332 19.75 -12.35 -19.65
N HIS A 333 20.33 -13.09 -18.72
CA HIS A 333 21.72 -13.56 -18.88
C HIS A 333 22.01 -15.03 -18.55
N THR A 334 21.05 -15.85 -18.18
CA THR A 334 21.30 -17.21 -17.74
C THR A 334 21.16 -18.27 -18.82
N THR A 335 22.13 -18.35 -19.70
CA THR A 335 22.35 -19.54 -20.54
C THR A 335 23.75 -20.09 -20.45
N LYS A 336 24.58 -19.68 -19.50
CA LYS A 336 25.96 -20.23 -19.38
C LYS A 336 26.29 -20.62 -17.94
N ASN A 337 26.37 -21.93 -17.73
CA ASN A 337 27.13 -22.71 -16.73
C ASN A 337 27.39 -22.08 -15.35
N ILE A 338 26.53 -22.38 -14.37
CA ILE A 338 26.90 -22.38 -12.96
C ILE A 338 27.07 -23.85 -12.57
N SER A 339 28.32 -24.27 -12.41
CA SER A 339 28.69 -25.60 -11.89
C SER A 339 28.80 -25.47 -10.36
N CYS A 340 27.84 -26.04 -9.66
CA CYS A 340 27.95 -26.19 -8.21
C CYS A 340 28.91 -27.34 -7.90
N LYS A 341 30.05 -27.05 -7.26
CA LYS A 341 30.89 -28.08 -6.67
C LYS A 341 30.13 -28.68 -5.48
N SER A 342 29.71 -29.92 -5.61
CA SER A 342 29.06 -30.70 -4.57
C SER A 342 29.94 -30.75 -3.32
N ARG A 343 29.54 -30.07 -2.26
CA ARG A 343 29.99 -30.35 -0.89
C ARG A 343 28.77 -30.82 -0.12
N ASN A 344 28.85 -32.01 0.41
CA ASN A 344 27.87 -32.63 1.28
C ASN A 344 28.01 -31.98 2.67
N PRO A 345 27.10 -31.16 3.14
CA PRO A 345 27.09 -30.75 4.55
C PRO A 345 26.33 -31.80 5.36
N LYS A 346 27.03 -32.48 6.23
CA LYS A 346 26.39 -33.23 7.32
C LYS A 346 25.60 -32.20 8.17
N LEU A 347 24.30 -32.37 8.21
CA LEU A 347 23.44 -31.65 9.15
C LEU A 347 23.95 -31.90 10.58
N PRO A 348 24.05 -30.85 11.43
CA PRO A 348 24.33 -31.07 12.84
C PRO A 348 23.20 -31.90 13.43
N LYS A 349 23.56 -33.04 14.03
CA LYS A 349 22.66 -33.82 14.87
C LYS A 349 22.40 -33.01 16.15
N TYR A 350 21.18 -32.59 16.36
CA TYR A 350 20.66 -32.17 17.65
C TYR A 350 19.70 -33.25 18.16
#